data_276d9d4a1d9f0ac60f642d2752533e5f
#
_entry.id   276d9d4a1d9f0ac60f642d2752533e5f
#
_cell.length_a   1.000
_cell.length_b   1.000
_cell.length_c   1.000
_cell.angle_alpha   90.00
_cell.angle_beta   90.00
_cell.angle_gamma   90.00
#
_symmetry.space_group_name_H-M   'P 1'
#
loop_
_entity.id
_entity.type
_entity.pdbx_description
1 polymer ?
#
loop_
_entity_poly.entity_id
_entity_poly.type
_entity_poly.pdbx_seq_one_letter_code
_entity_poly.pdbx_strand_id
1 'polypeptide(L)'
;MNRLSGFSLAILLVLVPTVASAQESPPTKLTKSSQEAPSQEELEQKLSEKLSGATLVGQFTVSDVNDGKPLAQDKYQLGKVHKLPNGLWSIEARIQYGEHDVKLPLALPVKWAGDTPVITVTKVAFPGLGTYSARVLFYDDSYAGTWSGSTHGGEMWGKIVKADAAKPADEKPAGEKATDKELDVSLGK
;
A
#
# COMPACT_ATOMS: atom_id res chain seq x y z
N MET A 1 11.17 -70.13 63.44
CA MET A 1 12.14 -71.19 63.07
C MET A 1 12.37 -71.10 61.57
N ASN A 2 13.58 -71.26 61.20
CA ASN A 2 14.20 -71.35 59.87
C ASN A 2 14.68 -70.04 59.20
N ARG A 3 15.91 -69.95 59.38
CA ARG A 3 17.00 -69.32 58.65
C ARG A 3 17.08 -69.83 57.19
N LEU A 4 17.62 -68.98 56.35
CA LEU A 4 18.58 -69.29 55.26
C LEU A 4 18.84 -67.97 54.55
N SER A 5 19.97 -67.36 54.79
CA SER A 5 21.29 -67.56 54.21
C SER A 5 21.31 -67.30 52.70
N GLY A 6 21.72 -66.18 52.24
CA GLY A 6 23.00 -65.81 51.72
C GLY A 6 23.01 -65.89 50.19
N PHE A 7 23.40 -64.97 49.54
CA PHE A 7 24.49 -64.93 48.57
C PHE A 7 24.58 -63.52 47.95
N SER A 8 25.58 -62.81 48.43
CA SER A 8 26.00 -61.55 47.83
C SER A 8 26.73 -61.85 46.53
N LEU A 9 26.15 -61.46 45.39
CA LEU A 9 26.87 -61.45 44.12
C LEU A 9 27.29 -60.01 43.80
N ALA A 10 28.53 -59.70 44.06
CA ALA A 10 29.16 -58.44 43.69
C ALA A 10 29.39 -58.40 42.20
N ILE A 11 28.57 -57.65 41.46
CA ILE A 11 28.80 -57.34 40.06
C ILE A 11 29.72 -56.15 40.00
N LEU A 12 30.93 -56.34 39.57
CA LEU A 12 31.95 -55.33 39.30
C LEU A 12 31.57 -54.62 38.00
N LEU A 13 30.98 -53.42 38.11
CA LEU A 13 30.62 -52.59 36.93
C LEU A 13 31.88 -51.87 36.46
N VAL A 14 32.48 -52.32 35.39
CA VAL A 14 33.61 -51.63 34.72
C VAL A 14 33.04 -50.44 33.96
N LEU A 15 33.29 -49.23 34.48
CA LEU A 15 32.96 -47.95 33.80
C LEU A 15 34.01 -47.71 32.73
N VAL A 16 33.62 -47.88 31.45
CA VAL A 16 34.45 -47.44 30.32
C VAL A 16 34.10 -45.99 30.03
N PRO A 17 35.03 -45.02 30.09
CA PRO A 17 34.74 -43.66 29.67
C PRO A 17 34.69 -43.61 28.14
N THR A 18 33.50 -43.45 27.56
CA THR A 18 33.34 -43.04 26.17
C THR A 18 33.78 -41.58 26.02
N VAL A 19 34.95 -41.38 25.44
CA VAL A 19 35.39 -40.07 24.99
C VAL A 19 34.56 -39.69 23.76
N ALA A 20 33.55 -38.85 23.94
CA ALA A 20 32.81 -38.24 22.83
C ALA A 20 33.75 -37.22 22.16
N SER A 21 34.30 -37.58 21.01
CA SER A 21 34.94 -36.62 20.09
C SER A 21 33.90 -35.65 19.61
N ALA A 22 33.89 -34.45 20.17
CA ALA A 22 33.17 -33.31 19.59
C ALA A 22 33.84 -32.98 18.25
N GLN A 23 33.18 -33.37 17.14
CA GLN A 23 33.51 -32.87 15.81
C GLN A 23 33.11 -31.38 15.78
N GLU A 24 34.09 -30.51 15.91
CA GLU A 24 33.94 -29.10 15.58
C GLU A 24 33.66 -29.00 14.10
N SER A 25 32.40 -28.70 13.76
CA SER A 25 32.04 -28.29 12.43
C SER A 25 32.76 -26.97 12.11
N PRO A 26 33.39 -26.84 10.94
CA PRO A 26 34.05 -25.59 10.58
C PRO A 26 33.02 -24.46 10.57
N PRO A 27 33.37 -23.25 11.03
CA PRO A 27 32.44 -22.12 11.01
C PRO A 27 32.02 -21.85 9.58
N THR A 28 30.77 -22.13 9.27
CA THR A 28 30.13 -21.69 8.02
C THR A 28 30.22 -20.18 8.01
N LYS A 29 31.14 -19.65 7.22
CA LYS A 29 31.27 -18.24 6.93
C LYS A 29 29.97 -17.84 6.22
N LEU A 30 28.96 -17.43 6.99
CA LEU A 30 27.83 -16.68 6.48
C LEU A 30 28.40 -15.42 5.85
N THR A 31 28.64 -15.48 4.54
CA THR A 31 28.86 -14.29 3.73
C THR A 31 27.56 -13.51 3.76
N LYS A 32 27.41 -12.71 4.82
CA LYS A 32 26.38 -11.67 4.88
C LYS A 32 26.76 -10.73 3.74
N SER A 33 26.12 -10.89 2.60
CA SER A 33 26.03 -9.83 1.60
C SER A 33 25.39 -8.67 2.34
N SER A 34 26.20 -7.78 2.87
CA SER A 34 25.77 -6.49 3.39
C SER A 34 25.31 -5.69 2.19
N GLN A 35 24.10 -5.94 1.73
CA GLN A 35 23.40 -4.99 0.90
C GLN A 35 23.21 -3.78 1.81
N GLU A 36 24.04 -2.77 1.61
CA GLU A 36 23.95 -1.50 2.31
C GLU A 36 22.53 -0.97 2.13
N ALA A 37 21.86 -0.61 3.23
CA ALA A 37 20.50 -0.08 3.14
C ALA A 37 20.53 1.17 2.22
N PRO A 38 19.55 1.34 1.34
CA PRO A 38 19.52 2.47 0.42
C PRO A 38 19.57 3.80 1.18
N SER A 39 20.33 4.74 0.66
CA SER A 39 20.40 6.09 1.23
C SER A 39 19.05 6.80 1.12
N GLN A 40 18.86 7.83 1.94
CA GLN A 40 17.62 8.64 1.89
C GLN A 40 17.42 9.27 0.50
N GLU A 41 18.49 9.70 -0.15
CA GLU A 41 18.42 10.29 -1.51
C GLU A 41 17.99 9.26 -2.55
N GLU A 42 18.49 8.03 -2.47
CA GLU A 42 18.06 6.95 -3.36
C GLU A 42 16.60 6.57 -3.15
N LEU A 43 16.12 6.56 -1.90
CA LEU A 43 14.71 6.32 -1.59
C LEU A 43 13.82 7.43 -2.16
N GLU A 44 14.23 8.68 -2.03
CA GLU A 44 13.52 9.83 -2.57
C GLU A 44 13.48 9.84 -4.09
N GLN A 45 14.58 9.49 -4.74
CA GLN A 45 14.63 9.34 -6.18
C GLN A 45 13.69 8.22 -6.67
N LYS A 46 13.76 7.04 -6.04
CA LYS A 46 12.86 5.92 -6.35
C LYS A 46 11.38 6.29 -6.20
N LEU A 47 11.04 7.05 -5.16
CA LEU A 47 9.67 7.52 -4.98
C LEU A 47 9.24 8.49 -6.09
N SER A 48 10.09 9.46 -6.43
CA SER A 48 9.85 10.40 -7.53
C SER A 48 9.62 9.67 -8.85
N GLU A 49 10.48 8.72 -9.19
CA GLU A 49 10.40 7.90 -10.40
C GLU A 49 9.16 6.99 -10.39
N LYS A 50 8.84 6.40 -9.24
CA LYS A 50 7.68 5.51 -9.10
C LYS A 50 6.37 6.24 -9.31
N LEU A 51 6.21 7.41 -8.72
CA LEU A 51 4.93 8.13 -8.71
C LEU A 51 4.77 9.11 -9.87
N SER A 52 5.84 9.64 -10.48
CA SER A 52 5.71 10.55 -11.62
C SER A 52 5.08 9.85 -12.82
N GLY A 53 4.00 10.43 -13.35
CA GLY A 53 3.22 9.91 -14.46
C GLY A 53 2.43 8.63 -14.13
N ALA A 54 2.39 8.20 -12.89
CA ALA A 54 1.63 7.02 -12.49
C ALA A 54 0.13 7.34 -12.33
N THR A 55 -0.69 6.30 -12.44
CA THR A 55 -2.10 6.34 -12.06
C THR A 55 -2.32 5.43 -10.87
N LEU A 56 -2.86 5.97 -9.79
CA LEU A 56 -3.34 5.18 -8.66
C LEU A 56 -4.79 4.81 -8.97
N VAL A 57 -5.11 3.52 -8.92
CA VAL A 57 -6.48 3.00 -9.15
C VAL A 57 -6.85 2.14 -7.96
N GLY A 58 -7.95 2.49 -7.29
CA GLY A 58 -8.32 1.80 -6.07
C GLY A 58 -9.76 1.95 -5.65
N GLN A 59 -9.93 1.72 -4.38
CA GLN A 59 -11.22 1.74 -3.71
C GLN A 59 -11.04 2.37 -2.33
N PHE A 60 -12.14 2.92 -1.81
CA PHE A 60 -12.17 3.45 -0.46
C PHE A 60 -13.47 3.09 0.25
N THR A 61 -13.42 3.06 1.58
CA THR A 61 -14.58 2.98 2.45
C THR A 61 -14.96 4.37 2.94
N VAL A 62 -16.22 4.51 3.34
CA VAL A 62 -16.70 5.64 4.12
C VAL A 62 -17.20 5.09 5.45
N SER A 63 -16.58 5.49 6.57
CA SER A 63 -16.99 5.07 7.90
C SER A 63 -18.45 5.45 8.14
N ASP A 64 -19.16 4.59 8.86
CA ASP A 64 -20.59 4.73 9.19
C ASP A 64 -21.57 4.52 8.03
N VAL A 65 -21.10 4.20 6.83
CA VAL A 65 -21.92 3.89 5.65
C VAL A 65 -21.64 2.47 5.14
N ASN A 66 -21.53 1.51 6.06
CA ASN A 66 -21.31 0.11 5.67
C ASN A 66 -22.65 -0.62 5.53
N ASP A 67 -23.42 -0.24 4.54
CA ASP A 67 -24.79 -0.72 4.27
C ASP A 67 -24.84 -1.80 3.17
N GLY A 68 -23.74 -2.53 2.96
CA GLY A 68 -23.63 -3.60 1.96
C GLY A 68 -23.52 -3.09 0.52
N LYS A 69 -23.33 -1.80 0.30
CA LYS A 69 -23.08 -1.24 -1.03
C LYS A 69 -21.69 -1.61 -1.53
N PRO A 70 -21.48 -1.66 -2.85
CA PRO A 70 -20.16 -1.79 -3.45
C PRO A 70 -19.23 -0.68 -2.97
N LEU A 71 -17.94 -1.02 -2.79
CA LEU A 71 -16.92 -0.03 -2.44
C LEU A 71 -16.82 1.06 -3.50
N ALA A 72 -16.68 2.30 -3.04
CA ALA A 72 -16.48 3.42 -3.95
C ALA A 72 -15.08 3.33 -4.58
N GLN A 73 -15.01 3.69 -5.86
CA GLN A 73 -13.75 3.70 -6.60
C GLN A 73 -13.13 5.08 -6.61
N ASP A 74 -11.81 5.13 -6.57
CA ASP A 74 -11.02 6.32 -6.76
C ASP A 74 -9.96 6.14 -7.85
N LYS A 75 -9.55 7.26 -8.43
CA LYS A 75 -8.48 7.31 -9.41
C LYS A 75 -7.70 8.60 -9.26
N TYR A 76 -6.38 8.47 -9.13
CA TYR A 76 -5.47 9.60 -9.06
C TYR A 76 -4.47 9.52 -10.21
N GLN A 77 -4.59 10.42 -11.18
CA GLN A 77 -3.58 10.54 -12.23
C GLN A 77 -2.52 11.53 -11.77
N LEU A 78 -1.32 11.04 -11.55
CA LEU A 78 -0.20 11.83 -11.04
C LEU A 78 0.60 12.40 -12.21
N GLY A 79 0.88 13.70 -12.15
CA GLY A 79 1.84 14.36 -13.03
C GLY A 79 3.26 14.21 -12.48
N LYS A 80 4.01 15.32 -12.44
CA LYS A 80 5.35 15.33 -11.88
C LYS A 80 5.32 15.24 -10.36
N VAL A 81 6.14 14.35 -9.81
CA VAL A 81 6.34 14.18 -8.37
C VAL A 81 7.80 14.43 -8.02
N HIS A 82 8.09 15.37 -7.12
CA HIS A 82 9.45 15.68 -6.72
C HIS A 82 9.49 16.37 -5.35
N LYS A 83 10.62 16.23 -4.66
CA LYS A 83 10.88 16.89 -3.39
C LYS A 83 11.19 18.38 -3.61
N LEU A 84 10.62 19.23 -2.78
CA LEU A 84 10.87 20.66 -2.75
C LEU A 84 11.98 21.01 -1.74
N PRO A 85 12.66 22.18 -1.87
CA PRO A 85 13.72 22.57 -0.93
C PRO A 85 13.27 22.68 0.54
N ASN A 86 11.99 22.93 0.80
CA ASN A 86 11.40 23.00 2.15
C ASN A 86 11.06 21.61 2.75
N GLY A 87 11.44 20.54 2.07
CA GLY A 87 11.18 19.16 2.51
C GLY A 87 9.77 18.64 2.22
N LEU A 88 8.90 19.45 1.65
CA LEU A 88 7.61 18.96 1.11
C LEU A 88 7.81 18.32 -0.26
N TRP A 89 6.81 17.57 -0.68
CA TRP A 89 6.76 16.98 -2.01
C TRP A 89 5.70 17.64 -2.86
N SER A 90 6.11 18.11 -4.03
CA SER A 90 5.20 18.60 -5.05
C SER A 90 4.62 17.40 -5.79
N ILE A 91 3.30 17.31 -5.83
CA ILE A 91 2.55 16.25 -6.49
C ILE A 91 1.44 16.91 -7.30
N GLU A 92 1.55 16.87 -8.61
CA GLU A 92 0.43 17.24 -9.48
C GLU A 92 -0.52 16.05 -9.54
N ALA A 93 -1.79 16.24 -9.18
CA ALA A 93 -2.77 15.18 -9.16
C ALA A 93 -4.09 15.60 -9.81
N ARG A 94 -4.62 14.74 -10.68
CA ARG A 94 -6.02 14.75 -11.06
C ARG A 94 -6.72 13.68 -10.24
N ILE A 95 -7.67 14.09 -9.43
CA ILE A 95 -8.38 13.24 -8.47
C ILE A 95 -9.79 13.02 -8.99
N GLN A 96 -10.17 11.77 -9.17
CA GLN A 96 -11.47 11.36 -9.65
C GLN A 96 -12.12 10.38 -8.67
N TYR A 97 -13.29 10.74 -8.13
CA TYR A 97 -14.11 9.87 -7.29
C TYR A 97 -15.57 10.33 -7.34
N GLY A 98 -16.51 9.39 -7.48
CA GLY A 98 -17.91 9.73 -7.73
C GLY A 98 -18.03 10.67 -8.95
N GLU A 99 -18.68 11.80 -8.76
CA GLU A 99 -18.86 12.86 -9.79
C GLU A 99 -17.74 13.93 -9.74
N HIS A 100 -16.79 13.82 -8.81
CA HIS A 100 -15.71 14.78 -8.68
C HIS A 100 -14.55 14.46 -9.62
N ASP A 101 -14.07 15.49 -10.33
CA ASP A 101 -12.88 15.45 -11.19
C ASP A 101 -12.14 16.77 -11.05
N VAL A 102 -11.10 16.77 -10.23
CA VAL A 102 -10.35 17.98 -9.89
C VAL A 102 -8.86 17.81 -10.14
N LYS A 103 -8.21 18.86 -10.63
CA LYS A 103 -6.75 18.93 -10.78
C LYS A 103 -6.18 19.85 -9.73
N LEU A 104 -5.24 19.36 -8.95
CA LEU A 104 -4.63 20.10 -7.85
C LEU A 104 -3.11 19.95 -7.86
N PRO A 105 -2.36 21.06 -7.72
CA PRO A 105 -0.98 21.00 -7.30
C PRO A 105 -0.95 20.80 -5.78
N LEU A 106 -0.40 19.68 -5.33
CA LEU A 106 -0.32 19.35 -3.92
C LEU A 106 1.11 19.56 -3.42
N ALA A 107 1.27 20.16 -2.24
CA ALA A 107 2.54 20.22 -1.52
C ALA A 107 2.37 19.47 -0.20
N LEU A 108 2.83 18.22 -0.15
CA LEU A 108 2.53 17.29 0.93
C LEU A 108 3.81 16.79 1.62
N PRO A 109 3.79 16.59 2.94
CA PRO A 109 4.89 15.94 3.64
C PRO A 109 4.88 14.44 3.38
N VAL A 110 6.07 13.89 3.09
CA VAL A 110 6.33 12.46 3.05
C VAL A 110 7.22 12.11 4.23
N LYS A 111 6.82 11.11 5.00
CA LYS A 111 7.59 10.49 6.07
C LYS A 111 7.99 9.08 5.66
N TRP A 112 8.97 8.52 6.34
CA TRP A 112 9.52 7.22 6.01
C TRP A 112 9.40 6.26 7.20
N ALA A 113 8.90 5.07 6.93
CA ALA A 113 8.91 3.94 7.85
C ALA A 113 9.91 2.91 7.28
N GLY A 114 11.18 3.01 7.71
CA GLY A 114 12.26 2.31 7.03
C GLY A 114 12.44 2.83 5.61
N ASP A 115 12.27 1.95 4.62
CA ASP A 115 12.32 2.25 3.18
C ASP A 115 10.94 2.58 2.56
N THR A 116 9.89 2.53 3.38
CA THR A 116 8.50 2.71 2.94
C THR A 116 8.07 4.17 3.08
N PRO A 117 7.75 4.87 1.98
CA PRO A 117 7.26 6.25 2.04
C PRO A 117 5.79 6.30 2.47
N VAL A 118 5.48 7.30 3.30
CA VAL A 118 4.12 7.57 3.79
C VAL A 118 3.78 9.04 3.56
N ILE A 119 2.83 9.32 2.68
CA ILE A 119 2.24 10.66 2.58
C ILE A 119 1.48 10.94 3.88
N THR A 120 1.82 12.05 4.54
CA THR A 120 1.21 12.43 5.81
C THR A 120 0.51 13.78 5.69
N VAL A 121 -0.80 13.74 5.53
CA VAL A 121 -1.67 14.91 5.48
C VAL A 121 -2.30 15.11 6.86
N THR A 122 -2.32 16.33 7.39
CA THR A 122 -2.95 16.63 8.66
C THR A 122 -3.69 17.97 8.56
N LYS A 123 -5.02 17.89 8.49
CA LYS A 123 -5.93 19.05 8.39
C LYS A 123 -5.55 20.02 7.25
N VAL A 124 -5.24 19.48 6.08
CA VAL A 124 -4.92 20.28 4.89
C VAL A 124 -6.21 20.60 4.15
N ALA A 125 -6.40 21.88 3.83
CA ALA A 125 -7.50 22.34 3.01
C ALA A 125 -7.16 22.13 1.52
N PHE A 126 -8.01 21.40 0.81
CA PHE A 126 -7.92 21.20 -0.62
C PHE A 126 -9.03 22.04 -1.30
N PRO A 127 -8.68 22.99 -2.16
CA PRO A 127 -9.66 23.83 -2.85
C PRO A 127 -10.71 22.99 -3.59
N GLY A 128 -11.97 23.27 -3.34
CA GLY A 128 -13.10 22.54 -3.95
C GLY A 128 -13.42 21.17 -3.35
N LEU A 129 -12.59 20.65 -2.43
CA LEU A 129 -12.79 19.31 -1.84
C LEU A 129 -13.02 19.36 -0.32
N GLY A 130 -12.51 20.39 0.37
CA GLY A 130 -12.61 20.49 1.82
C GLY A 130 -11.29 20.23 2.55
N THR A 131 -11.37 19.99 3.86
CA THR A 131 -10.21 19.77 4.72
C THR A 131 -10.09 18.29 5.08
N TYR A 132 -8.90 17.73 4.84
CA TYR A 132 -8.64 16.31 5.04
C TYR A 132 -7.37 16.05 5.86
N SER A 133 -7.38 14.90 6.51
CA SER A 133 -6.19 14.23 7.04
C SER A 133 -6.07 12.87 6.39
N ALA A 134 -4.84 12.41 6.12
CA ALA A 134 -4.60 11.10 5.55
C ALA A 134 -3.22 10.55 5.93
N ARG A 135 -3.10 9.25 5.93
CA ARG A 135 -1.84 8.50 6.00
C ARG A 135 -1.87 7.45 4.92
N VAL A 136 -1.05 7.63 3.89
CA VAL A 136 -1.04 6.73 2.71
C VAL A 136 0.38 6.24 2.50
N LEU A 137 0.59 4.95 2.67
CA LEU A 137 1.85 4.28 2.38
C LEU A 137 1.87 3.75 0.95
N PHE A 138 3.07 3.64 0.40
CA PHE A 138 3.32 3.05 -0.91
C PHE A 138 4.33 1.91 -0.74
N TYR A 139 3.93 0.71 -1.13
CA TYR A 139 4.77 -0.47 -1.07
C TYR A 139 4.60 -1.31 -2.34
N ASP A 140 5.70 -1.68 -2.95
CA ASP A 140 5.69 -2.28 -4.30
C ASP A 140 4.77 -1.49 -5.25
N ASP A 141 3.91 -2.14 -5.99
CA ASP A 141 2.95 -1.50 -6.89
C ASP A 141 1.57 -1.30 -6.25
N SER A 142 1.56 -1.06 -4.95
CA SER A 142 0.32 -0.88 -4.18
C SER A 142 0.40 0.36 -3.28
N TYR A 143 -0.76 0.89 -2.95
CA TYR A 143 -0.90 1.88 -1.91
C TYR A 143 -2.03 1.47 -0.95
N ALA A 144 -1.91 1.89 0.29
CA ALA A 144 -2.95 1.71 1.30
C ALA A 144 -2.87 2.80 2.36
N GLY A 145 -3.99 3.09 2.99
CA GLY A 145 -4.00 4.07 4.06
C GLY A 145 -5.37 4.36 4.63
N THR A 146 -5.40 5.42 5.44
CA THR A 146 -6.61 5.96 6.03
C THR A 146 -6.78 7.42 5.64
N TRP A 147 -8.01 7.85 5.59
CA TRP A 147 -8.37 9.24 5.34
C TRP A 147 -9.48 9.69 6.29
N SER A 148 -9.55 10.99 6.57
CA SER A 148 -10.66 11.61 7.29
C SER A 148 -10.92 13.02 6.78
N GLY A 149 -12.19 13.33 6.59
CA GLY A 149 -12.70 14.66 6.31
C GLY A 149 -13.33 15.28 7.56
N SER A 150 -14.18 16.29 7.36
CA SER A 150 -14.87 16.98 8.47
C SER A 150 -15.98 16.15 9.11
N THR A 151 -16.64 15.28 8.35
CA THR A 151 -17.85 14.54 8.79
C THR A 151 -17.68 13.03 8.75
N HIS A 152 -16.75 12.51 7.96
CA HIS A 152 -16.52 11.09 7.80
C HIS A 152 -15.08 10.82 7.38
N GLY A 153 -14.70 9.56 7.40
CA GLY A 153 -13.39 9.06 7.02
C GLY A 153 -13.48 7.62 6.57
N GLY A 154 -12.36 6.96 6.44
CA GLY A 154 -12.32 5.55 6.04
C GLY A 154 -10.92 5.09 5.67
N GLU A 155 -10.87 3.95 5.05
CA GLU A 155 -9.69 3.34 4.48
C GLU A 155 -9.66 3.53 2.96
N MET A 156 -8.46 3.47 2.38
CA MET A 156 -8.25 3.49 0.95
C MET A 156 -7.10 2.55 0.57
N TRP A 157 -7.21 1.91 -0.58
CA TRP A 157 -6.16 1.01 -1.10
C TRP A 157 -6.30 0.80 -2.59
N GLY A 158 -5.20 0.42 -3.24
CA GLY A 158 -5.22 0.16 -4.67
C GLY A 158 -3.86 -0.17 -5.26
N LYS A 159 -3.78 -0.02 -6.57
CA LYS A 159 -2.60 -0.29 -7.37
C LYS A 159 -2.01 0.99 -7.97
N ILE A 160 -0.70 0.97 -8.13
CA ILE A 160 0.08 1.98 -8.84
C ILE A 160 0.31 1.44 -10.26
N VAL A 161 -0.25 2.10 -11.26
CA VAL A 161 -0.16 1.71 -12.66
C VAL A 161 0.66 2.74 -13.42
N LYS A 162 1.70 2.33 -14.11
CA LYS A 162 2.47 3.20 -15.01
C LYS A 162 1.74 3.42 -16.32
N ALA A 163 1.92 4.59 -16.93
CA ALA A 163 1.25 4.94 -18.19
C ALA A 163 1.54 3.95 -19.33
N ASP A 164 2.73 3.35 -19.35
CA ASP A 164 3.14 2.36 -20.37
C ASP A 164 2.43 1.00 -20.23
N ALA A 165 1.80 0.74 -19.07
CA ALA A 165 1.01 -0.48 -18.83
C ALA A 165 -0.49 -0.26 -19.03
N ALA A 166 -0.95 0.95 -19.20
CA ALA A 166 -2.33 1.29 -19.47
C ALA A 166 -2.61 1.17 -20.98
N LYS A 167 -2.97 -0.04 -21.43
CA LYS A 167 -3.72 -0.18 -22.69
C LYS A 167 -4.93 0.77 -22.62
N PRO A 168 -5.23 1.58 -23.64
CA PRO A 168 -6.38 2.48 -23.59
C PRO A 168 -7.63 1.64 -23.26
N ALA A 169 -8.21 1.89 -22.10
CA ALA A 169 -9.57 1.44 -21.84
C ALA A 169 -10.44 2.14 -22.88
N ASP A 170 -11.14 1.36 -23.68
CA ASP A 170 -12.04 1.76 -24.72
C ASP A 170 -12.79 3.03 -24.31
N GLU A 171 -12.47 4.12 -24.99
CA GLU A 171 -13.25 5.34 -24.98
C GLU A 171 -14.58 4.98 -25.62
N LYS A 172 -15.60 4.72 -24.81
CA LYS A 172 -16.97 4.54 -25.28
C LYS A 172 -17.34 5.82 -26.02
N PRO A 173 -17.65 5.78 -27.29
CA PRO A 173 -17.96 6.98 -28.04
C PRO A 173 -19.15 7.68 -27.40
N ALA A 174 -18.93 8.92 -26.98
CA ALA A 174 -19.97 9.81 -26.54
C ALA A 174 -20.81 10.18 -27.77
N GLY A 175 -22.12 9.92 -27.68
CA GLY A 175 -23.10 10.65 -28.43
C GLY A 175 -23.66 9.97 -29.65
N GLU A 176 -24.65 9.14 -29.42
CA GLU A 176 -25.76 9.04 -30.37
C GLU A 176 -26.88 9.97 -29.85
N LYS A 177 -27.02 11.11 -30.51
CA LYS A 177 -28.13 12.02 -30.30
C LYS A 177 -29.42 11.25 -30.64
N ALA A 178 -30.29 11.08 -29.65
CA ALA A 178 -31.69 10.73 -29.89
C ALA A 178 -32.32 11.82 -30.74
N THR A 179 -32.61 11.50 -31.97
CA THR A 179 -33.45 12.30 -32.84
C THR A 179 -34.88 12.35 -32.29
N ASP A 180 -35.33 13.55 -32.00
CA ASP A 180 -36.73 13.88 -31.75
C ASP A 180 -37.61 13.23 -32.78
N LYS A 181 -38.44 12.29 -32.37
CA LYS A 181 -39.56 11.79 -33.14
C LYS A 181 -40.79 12.54 -32.66
N GLU A 182 -41.12 13.53 -33.44
CA GLU A 182 -42.35 14.31 -33.42
C GLU A 182 -43.55 13.36 -33.29
N LEU A 183 -44.26 13.44 -32.18
CA LEU A 183 -45.57 12.79 -32.00
C LEU A 183 -46.65 13.77 -32.52
N ASP A 184 -47.07 13.53 -33.76
CA ASP A 184 -48.28 14.08 -34.31
C ASP A 184 -49.51 13.54 -33.56
N VAL A 185 -50.13 14.37 -32.75
CA VAL A 185 -51.42 14.11 -32.10
C VAL A 185 -52.50 14.69 -32.97
N SER A 186 -53.01 13.89 -33.91
CA SER A 186 -54.25 14.17 -34.62
C SER A 186 -55.43 14.08 -33.66
N LEU A 187 -56.03 15.22 -33.37
CA LEU A 187 -57.34 15.33 -32.77
C LEU A 187 -58.43 14.92 -33.82
N GLY A 188 -59.09 13.81 -33.55
CA GLY A 188 -60.27 13.34 -34.27
C GLY A 188 -61.49 13.18 -33.36
N LYS A 189 -62.36 14.12 -33.38
CA LYS A 189 -63.82 14.10 -33.02
C LYS A 189 -64.21 13.33 -31.72
#